data_707a27500fcedf442239eb5d7e5dcbd2
#
_entry.id   707a27500fcedf442239eb5d7e5dcbd2
#
_cell.length_a   1.000
_cell.length_b   1.000
_cell.length_c   1.000
_cell.angle_alpha   90.00
_cell.angle_beta   90.00
_cell.angle_gamma   90.00
#
_symmetry.space_group_name_H-M   'P 1'
#
loop_
_entity.id
_entity.type
_entity.pdbx_description
1 polymer ?
#
loop_
_entity_poly.entity_id
_entity_poly.type
_entity_poly.pdbx_seq_one_letter_code
_entity_poly.pdbx_strand_id
1 'polypeptide(L)'
;WLPIAKMSVFFSFQNVLTGEKKQCRCSLSLKARGEDQIQWEFCSGNCGKIQLKIEKVIYYDFLGIFRRRTYPKLETSYLVLPELFPTVLDISSRNAANMDSDVYSDSKKGYDSSETFNIREYMPGDHTKFIHWKLSSKTEQVLIRELGFPIQNTIQIFLETGVGNGQRDYDCIDTMLEIFVSFSHALCRQNYPHTLVWYSTEEGGLKEFYIQEESDIFQLLDSLLSTTFQMREESVISRYLKERHDISAAHIVYITDTFEEEEVVPLMWNSCVTVLKDGRSGSEQEQRDTAYTVIAYHTQDLRQELGELSI
;
A
#
# COMPACT_ATOMS: atom_id res chain seq x y z
N TRP A 1 -48.48 -5.19 21.75
CA TRP A 1 -47.02 -5.33 21.77
C TRP A 1 -46.60 -5.28 23.24
N LEU A 2 -46.07 -6.38 23.75
CA LEU A 2 -45.65 -6.53 25.14
C LEU A 2 -44.19 -6.02 25.28
N PRO A 3 -43.81 -5.52 26.47
CA PRO A 3 -42.41 -5.15 26.73
C PRO A 3 -41.51 -6.38 26.76
N ILE A 4 -40.21 -6.19 26.47
CA ILE A 4 -39.20 -7.24 26.59
C ILE A 4 -38.48 -7.03 27.92
N ALA A 5 -38.62 -7.98 28.84
CA ALA A 5 -38.00 -7.86 30.15
C ALA A 5 -36.49 -7.81 30.10
N LYS A 6 -35.90 -8.64 29.24
CA LYS A 6 -34.45 -8.72 29.05
C LYS A 6 -34.11 -9.12 27.62
N MET A 7 -33.24 -8.37 27.01
CA MET A 7 -32.61 -8.71 25.73
C MET A 7 -31.10 -8.77 25.92
N SER A 8 -30.47 -9.81 25.41
CA SER A 8 -29.00 -9.94 25.38
C SER A 8 -28.52 -10.03 23.94
N VAL A 9 -27.69 -9.10 23.56
CA VAL A 9 -27.05 -9.04 22.24
C VAL A 9 -25.61 -9.52 22.39
N PHE A 10 -25.25 -10.50 21.59
CA PHE A 10 -23.92 -11.03 21.51
C PHE A 10 -23.32 -10.58 20.17
N PHE A 11 -22.21 -9.92 20.23
CA PHE A 11 -21.51 -9.42 19.05
C PHE A 11 -20.01 -9.68 19.17
N SER A 12 -19.36 -9.74 18.02
CA SER A 12 -17.91 -9.91 17.91
C SER A 12 -17.28 -8.79 17.13
N PHE A 13 -16.09 -8.40 17.53
CA PHE A 13 -15.18 -7.54 16.78
C PHE A 13 -14.05 -8.41 16.30
N GLN A 14 -13.67 -8.26 15.06
CA GLN A 14 -12.49 -8.91 14.49
C GLN A 14 -11.69 -7.90 13.71
N ASN A 15 -10.41 -7.73 14.07
CA ASN A 15 -9.46 -7.01 13.22
C ASN A 15 -9.03 -7.97 12.10
N VAL A 16 -9.24 -7.58 10.84
CA VAL A 16 -8.91 -8.42 9.67
C VAL A 16 -7.40 -8.60 9.54
N LEU A 17 -6.64 -7.53 9.81
CA LEU A 17 -5.18 -7.52 9.70
C LEU A 17 -4.53 -8.49 10.70
N THR A 18 -4.92 -8.39 11.98
CA THR A 18 -4.31 -9.20 13.05
C THR A 18 -5.01 -10.54 13.25
N GLY A 19 -6.25 -10.69 12.77
CA GLY A 19 -7.10 -11.83 13.06
C GLY A 19 -7.63 -11.88 14.51
N GLU A 20 -7.29 -10.89 15.34
CA GLU A 20 -7.74 -10.81 16.73
C GLU A 20 -9.27 -10.69 16.79
N LYS A 21 -9.91 -11.60 17.51
CA LYS A 21 -11.36 -11.61 17.68
C LYS A 21 -11.73 -11.46 19.14
N LYS A 22 -12.54 -10.45 19.45
CA LYS A 22 -13.12 -10.22 20.78
C LYS A 22 -14.62 -10.44 20.70
N GLN A 23 -15.20 -11.11 21.72
CA GLN A 23 -16.62 -11.32 21.85
C GLN A 23 -17.15 -10.54 23.03
N CYS A 24 -18.25 -9.84 22.81
CA CYS A 24 -18.89 -9.01 23.81
C CYS A 24 -20.35 -9.37 23.94
N ARG A 25 -20.90 -9.03 25.11
CA ARG A 25 -22.32 -9.18 25.41
C ARG A 25 -22.82 -7.91 26.04
N CYS A 26 -23.93 -7.39 25.55
CA CYS A 26 -24.68 -6.36 26.20
C CYS A 26 -26.10 -6.88 26.58
N SER A 27 -26.68 -6.29 27.60
CA SER A 27 -28.03 -6.62 28.02
C SER A 27 -28.82 -5.33 28.17
N LEU A 28 -30.03 -5.33 27.64
CA LEU A 28 -30.96 -4.20 27.69
C LEU A 28 -32.37 -4.69 27.93
N SER A 29 -33.28 -3.79 28.29
CA SER A 29 -34.70 -4.04 28.42
C SER A 29 -35.47 -3.03 27.56
N LEU A 30 -36.51 -3.50 26.87
CA LEU A 30 -37.29 -2.65 26.00
C LEU A 30 -38.72 -2.47 26.57
N LYS A 31 -39.14 -1.24 26.70
CA LYS A 31 -40.54 -0.90 27.00
C LYS A 31 -41.43 -1.26 25.80
N ALA A 32 -42.71 -1.43 26.05
CA ALA A 32 -43.67 -1.65 24.98
C ALA A 32 -43.61 -0.48 23.97
N ARG A 33 -43.39 -0.79 22.70
CA ARG A 33 -43.19 0.19 21.60
C ARG A 33 -42.02 1.18 21.83
N GLY A 34 -41.09 0.82 22.72
CA GLY A 34 -39.89 1.65 23.00
C GLY A 34 -38.73 1.32 22.09
N GLU A 35 -37.83 2.27 22.00
CA GLU A 35 -36.51 2.12 21.42
C GLU A 35 -35.45 2.30 22.49
N ASP A 36 -34.33 1.64 22.35
CA ASP A 36 -33.17 1.79 23.23
C ASP A 36 -31.89 1.81 22.39
N GLN A 37 -30.91 2.57 22.84
CA GLN A 37 -29.61 2.72 22.19
C GLN A 37 -28.52 2.36 23.19
N ILE A 38 -27.53 1.61 22.72
CA ILE A 38 -26.37 1.29 23.51
C ILE A 38 -25.17 1.96 22.82
N GLN A 39 -24.53 2.81 23.56
CA GLN A 39 -23.24 3.36 23.16
C GLN A 39 -22.15 2.42 23.66
N TRP A 40 -21.26 2.05 22.73
CA TRP A 40 -20.15 1.17 23.01
C TRP A 40 -18.86 1.82 22.52
N GLU A 41 -17.86 1.88 23.38
CA GLU A 41 -16.52 2.36 23.05
C GLU A 41 -15.57 1.16 22.98
N PHE A 42 -14.78 1.10 21.93
CA PHE A 42 -13.74 0.10 21.81
C PHE A 42 -12.44 0.77 21.31
N CYS A 43 -11.31 0.25 21.75
CA CYS A 43 -9.99 0.64 21.29
C CYS A 43 -9.36 -0.56 20.60
N SER A 44 -8.74 -0.31 19.44
CA SER A 44 -7.85 -1.26 18.78
C SER A 44 -6.41 -0.84 19.09
N GLY A 45 -5.54 -1.78 19.42
CA GLY A 45 -4.11 -1.54 19.63
C GLY A 45 -3.38 -1.34 18.32
N ASN A 46 -3.90 -1.91 17.23
CA ASN A 46 -3.30 -1.87 15.90
C ASN A 46 -4.27 -1.30 14.88
N CYS A 47 -3.75 -0.76 13.78
CA CYS A 47 -4.54 -0.35 12.64
C CYS A 47 -5.19 -1.56 11.95
N GLY A 48 -6.08 -1.31 11.00
CA GLY A 48 -6.73 -2.37 10.23
C GLY A 48 -8.23 -2.19 10.10
N LYS A 49 -8.85 -3.08 9.35
CA LYS A 49 -10.30 -3.15 9.19
C LYS A 49 -10.92 -3.95 10.31
N ILE A 50 -11.74 -3.29 11.12
CA ILE A 50 -12.47 -3.93 12.22
C ILE A 50 -13.85 -4.33 11.71
N GLN A 51 -14.12 -5.62 11.66
CA GLN A 51 -15.44 -6.17 11.37
C GLN A 51 -16.23 -6.36 12.65
N LEU A 52 -17.40 -5.74 12.72
CA LEU A 52 -18.36 -5.91 13.80
C LEU A 52 -19.52 -6.77 13.30
N LYS A 53 -19.81 -7.86 14.00
CA LYS A 53 -20.87 -8.79 13.65
C LYS A 53 -21.77 -9.08 14.83
N ILE A 54 -23.08 -9.02 14.64
CA ILE A 54 -24.02 -9.51 15.64
C ILE A 54 -24.17 -11.01 15.46
N GLU A 55 -23.67 -11.77 16.43
CA GLU A 55 -23.67 -13.23 16.42
C GLU A 55 -25.04 -13.81 16.72
N LYS A 56 -25.69 -13.31 17.79
CA LYS A 56 -27.03 -13.74 18.21
C LYS A 56 -27.69 -12.72 19.13
N VAL A 57 -28.99 -12.72 19.12
CA VAL A 57 -29.82 -11.97 20.05
C VAL A 57 -30.73 -12.95 20.81
N ILE A 58 -30.71 -12.83 22.13
CA ILE A 58 -31.59 -13.62 23.01
C ILE A 58 -32.51 -12.64 23.75
N TYR A 59 -33.79 -12.84 23.63
CA TYR A 59 -34.76 -12.02 24.33
C TYR A 59 -35.77 -12.88 25.11
N TYR A 60 -36.19 -12.35 26.22
CA TYR A 60 -37.17 -12.95 27.14
C TYR A 60 -38.44 -12.15 27.05
N ASP A 61 -39.56 -12.88 27.18
CA ASP A 61 -40.87 -12.28 27.29
C ASP A 61 -40.99 -11.42 28.56
N PHE A 62 -42.08 -10.71 28.66
CA PHE A 62 -42.38 -9.83 29.82
C PHE A 62 -42.25 -10.54 31.16
N LEU A 63 -42.68 -11.80 31.26
CA LEU A 63 -42.60 -12.60 32.48
C LEU A 63 -41.25 -13.29 32.68
N GLY A 64 -40.38 -13.25 31.71
CA GLY A 64 -39.06 -13.93 31.73
C GLY A 64 -39.18 -15.47 31.64
N ILE A 65 -40.33 -15.99 31.29
CA ILE A 65 -40.60 -17.43 31.23
C ILE A 65 -40.15 -18.02 29.89
N PHE A 66 -40.48 -17.34 28.80
CA PHE A 66 -40.12 -17.79 27.47
C PHE A 66 -38.87 -17.07 26.94
N ARG A 67 -37.99 -17.86 26.33
CA ARG A 67 -36.77 -17.40 25.73
C ARG A 67 -36.79 -17.66 24.24
N ARG A 68 -36.53 -16.64 23.43
CA ARG A 68 -36.32 -16.77 21.99
C ARG A 68 -34.94 -16.34 21.61
N ARG A 69 -34.34 -17.02 20.60
CA ARG A 69 -33.02 -16.75 20.06
C ARG A 69 -33.16 -16.45 18.57
N THR A 70 -32.49 -15.40 18.13
CA THR A 70 -32.41 -15.03 16.72
C THR A 70 -30.95 -14.82 16.33
N TYR A 71 -30.64 -15.00 15.04
CA TYR A 71 -29.34 -14.84 14.47
C TYR A 71 -29.44 -13.81 13.32
N PRO A 72 -29.43 -12.52 13.63
CA PRO A 72 -29.51 -11.50 12.60
C PRO A 72 -28.20 -11.50 11.80
N LYS A 73 -28.31 -11.37 10.48
CA LYS A 73 -27.16 -11.18 9.59
C LYS A 73 -26.85 -9.69 9.51
N LEU A 74 -26.38 -9.12 10.62
CA LEU A 74 -26.00 -7.72 10.70
C LEU A 74 -24.51 -7.65 10.97
N GLU A 75 -23.81 -7.07 10.02
CA GLU A 75 -22.38 -6.82 10.09
C GLU A 75 -22.08 -5.43 9.52
N THR A 76 -21.09 -4.79 10.09
CA THR A 76 -20.54 -3.51 9.63
C THR A 76 -19.04 -3.52 9.84
N SER A 77 -18.34 -2.60 9.20
CA SER A 77 -16.90 -2.47 9.35
C SER A 77 -16.50 -1.03 9.58
N TYR A 78 -15.40 -0.86 10.31
CA TYR A 78 -14.74 0.42 10.56
C TYR A 78 -13.26 0.28 10.24
N LEU A 79 -12.65 1.35 9.71
CA LEU A 79 -11.21 1.42 9.49
C LEU A 79 -10.56 2.11 10.68
N VAL A 80 -9.57 1.47 11.27
CA VAL A 80 -8.63 2.08 12.21
C VAL A 80 -7.39 2.41 11.38
N LEU A 81 -7.16 3.69 11.17
CA LEU A 81 -6.07 4.18 10.33
C LEU A 81 -4.74 4.06 11.05
N PRO A 82 -3.62 3.85 10.30
CA PRO A 82 -2.29 3.93 10.87
C PRO A 82 -2.01 5.37 11.36
N GLU A 83 -1.17 5.51 12.36
CA GLU A 83 -0.75 6.80 12.85
C GLU A 83 0.19 7.45 11.83
N LEU A 84 -0.08 8.71 11.47
CA LEU A 84 0.80 9.45 10.57
C LEU A 84 1.88 10.18 11.37
N PHE A 85 3.12 10.04 10.93
CA PHE A 85 4.22 10.85 11.46
C PHE A 85 4.73 11.84 10.40
N PRO A 86 5.15 13.04 10.83
CA PRO A 86 5.70 14.03 9.91
C PRO A 86 7.07 13.54 9.41
N THR A 87 7.21 13.48 8.11
CA THR A 87 8.47 13.18 7.44
C THR A 87 8.70 14.10 6.26
N VAL A 88 9.95 14.39 5.96
CA VAL A 88 10.39 15.15 4.78
C VAL A 88 11.31 14.22 3.98
N LEU A 89 10.90 13.92 2.76
CA LEU A 89 11.67 13.09 1.86
C LEU A 89 12.50 14.00 0.94
N ASP A 90 13.80 14.01 1.11
CA ASP A 90 14.71 14.74 0.20
C ASP A 90 15.09 13.83 -0.97
N ILE A 91 14.48 14.10 -2.12
CA ILE A 91 14.68 13.35 -3.36
C ILE A 91 15.79 14.00 -4.21
N SER A 92 16.20 15.20 -3.85
CA SER A 92 16.97 16.07 -4.74
C SER A 92 18.48 15.79 -4.78
N SER A 93 19.06 15.21 -3.74
CA SER A 93 20.51 15.23 -3.55
C SER A 93 21.28 14.22 -4.40
N ARG A 94 20.68 13.12 -4.83
CA ARG A 94 21.37 12.10 -5.67
C ARG A 94 21.00 12.15 -7.14
N ASN A 95 19.86 12.70 -7.50
CA ASN A 95 19.38 12.73 -8.87
C ASN A 95 19.72 13.96 -9.66
N ALA A 96 20.15 15.04 -9.03
CA ALA A 96 20.66 16.20 -9.75
C ALA A 96 21.82 15.81 -10.69
N ALA A 97 22.62 14.80 -10.33
CA ALA A 97 23.67 14.29 -11.21
C ALA A 97 23.16 13.38 -12.35
N ASN A 98 21.98 12.75 -12.17
CA ASN A 98 21.34 11.92 -13.19
C ASN A 98 20.23 12.68 -13.96
N MET A 99 19.80 13.84 -13.48
CA MET A 99 18.83 14.71 -14.17
C MET A 99 19.37 15.35 -15.44
N ASP A 100 20.72 15.45 -15.58
CA ASP A 100 21.37 15.87 -16.83
C ASP A 100 21.57 14.72 -17.83
N SER A 101 21.30 13.48 -17.44
CA SER A 101 21.26 12.34 -18.36
C SER A 101 19.80 12.08 -18.71
N ASP A 102 19.39 12.44 -19.92
CA ASP A 102 18.13 12.05 -20.55
C ASP A 102 18.07 10.51 -20.68
N VAL A 103 17.88 9.82 -19.55
CA VAL A 103 17.76 8.37 -19.54
C VAL A 103 16.34 8.01 -19.91
N TYR A 104 16.16 7.58 -21.15
CA TYR A 104 14.92 7.01 -21.66
C TYR A 104 14.94 5.49 -21.49
N SER A 105 13.81 4.91 -21.17
CA SER A 105 13.67 3.46 -21.10
C SER A 105 13.90 2.83 -22.47
N ASP A 106 14.91 1.97 -22.58
CA ASP A 106 15.19 1.22 -23.80
C ASP A 106 14.10 0.16 -24.14
N SER A 107 13.17 -0.07 -23.23
CA SER A 107 12.19 -1.16 -23.34
C SER A 107 10.74 -0.73 -23.57
N LYS A 108 10.37 0.54 -23.34
CA LYS A 108 8.98 1.03 -23.48
C LYS A 108 8.84 2.19 -24.44
N LYS A 109 7.85 2.08 -25.36
CA LYS A 109 7.38 3.17 -26.21
C LYS A 109 6.54 4.13 -25.39
N GLY A 110 6.87 5.42 -25.40
CA GLY A 110 6.18 6.46 -24.67
C GLY A 110 5.35 7.40 -25.53
N TYR A 111 4.86 8.48 -24.91
CA TYR A 111 4.02 9.50 -25.54
C TYR A 111 4.68 10.88 -25.56
N ASP A 112 5.93 11.01 -25.09
CA ASP A 112 6.61 12.30 -25.08
C ASP A 112 7.11 12.64 -26.47
N SER A 113 6.62 13.78 -27.00
CA SER A 113 6.98 14.29 -28.32
C SER A 113 8.31 15.05 -28.37
N SER A 114 8.94 15.32 -27.22
CA SER A 114 10.19 16.09 -27.14
C SER A 114 11.40 15.27 -27.57
N GLU A 115 11.36 13.94 -27.37
CA GLU A 115 12.45 13.07 -27.78
C GLU A 115 12.01 11.85 -28.59
N THR A 116 12.91 11.46 -29.50
CA THR A 116 12.71 10.32 -30.39
C THR A 116 13.52 9.15 -29.87
N PHE A 117 12.82 8.15 -29.32
CA PHE A 117 13.42 6.91 -28.84
C PHE A 117 14.06 6.09 -29.99
N ASN A 118 13.31 5.96 -31.09
CA ASN A 118 13.73 5.18 -32.25
C ASN A 118 13.03 5.71 -33.50
N ILE A 119 13.59 5.38 -34.67
CA ILE A 119 13.00 5.66 -35.96
C ILE A 119 12.87 4.34 -36.70
N ARG A 120 11.65 3.98 -37.08
CA ARG A 120 11.37 2.79 -37.87
C ARG A 120 10.53 3.11 -39.10
N GLU A 121 10.39 2.15 -39.98
CA GLU A 121 9.49 2.27 -41.13
C GLU A 121 8.03 2.34 -40.69
N TYR A 122 7.25 3.14 -41.41
CA TYR A 122 5.81 3.28 -41.21
C TYR A 122 5.10 1.96 -41.51
N MET A 123 4.18 1.56 -40.62
CA MET A 123 3.29 0.42 -40.83
C MET A 123 1.82 0.90 -40.91
N PRO A 124 0.98 0.25 -41.73
CA PRO A 124 -0.46 0.58 -41.78
C PRO A 124 -1.09 0.47 -40.38
N GLY A 125 -1.68 1.58 -39.91
CA GLY A 125 -2.21 1.72 -38.55
C GLY A 125 -1.44 2.70 -37.65
N ASP A 126 -0.25 3.11 -38.04
CA ASP A 126 0.51 4.14 -37.32
C ASP A 126 -0.10 5.53 -37.51
N HIS A 127 -0.03 6.36 -36.46
CA HIS A 127 -0.50 7.73 -36.52
C HIS A 127 0.41 8.61 -37.37
N THR A 128 -0.12 9.20 -38.43
CA THR A 128 0.63 10.09 -39.36
C THR A 128 1.24 11.32 -38.68
N LYS A 129 0.77 11.71 -37.50
CA LYS A 129 1.32 12.79 -36.66
C LYS A 129 2.80 12.55 -36.29
N PHE A 130 3.22 11.30 -36.18
CA PHE A 130 4.56 10.93 -35.74
C PHE A 130 5.53 10.65 -36.90
N ILE A 131 5.14 10.90 -38.14
CA ILE A 131 6.02 10.76 -39.29
C ILE A 131 7.17 11.78 -39.23
N HIS A 132 8.41 11.26 -39.36
CA HIS A 132 9.59 12.09 -39.39
C HIS A 132 9.85 12.64 -40.80
N TRP A 133 9.07 13.63 -41.25
CA TRP A 133 9.05 14.14 -42.61
C TRP A 133 10.42 14.52 -43.15
N LYS A 134 11.29 15.13 -42.30
CA LYS A 134 12.61 15.55 -42.70
C LYS A 134 13.55 14.35 -43.05
N LEU A 135 13.41 13.23 -42.35
CA LEU A 135 14.24 12.05 -42.62
C LEU A 135 13.60 11.21 -43.73
N SER A 136 12.29 11.07 -43.74
CA SER A 136 11.56 10.37 -44.79
C SER A 136 11.81 10.93 -46.17
N SER A 137 11.95 12.27 -46.30
CA SER A 137 12.27 12.92 -47.56
C SER A 137 13.71 12.66 -48.03
N LYS A 138 14.60 12.25 -47.13
CA LYS A 138 16.00 11.91 -47.48
C LYS A 138 16.20 10.45 -47.81
N THR A 139 15.41 9.57 -47.23
CA THR A 139 15.56 8.13 -47.33
C THR A 139 14.59 7.50 -48.36
N GLU A 140 13.71 8.31 -48.95
CA GLU A 140 12.63 7.85 -49.86
C GLU A 140 11.69 6.81 -49.25
N GLN A 141 11.71 6.65 -47.93
CA GLN A 141 10.89 5.75 -47.14
C GLN A 141 10.12 6.53 -46.06
N VAL A 142 8.87 6.18 -45.82
CA VAL A 142 8.11 6.82 -44.76
C VAL A 142 8.59 6.29 -43.41
N LEU A 143 9.21 7.15 -42.63
CA LEU A 143 9.75 6.82 -41.31
C LEU A 143 8.92 7.47 -40.24
N ILE A 144 8.64 6.70 -39.18
CA ILE A 144 7.90 7.15 -37.99
C ILE A 144 8.83 7.28 -36.78
N ARG A 145 8.60 8.30 -35.99
CA ARG A 145 9.28 8.47 -34.69
C ARG A 145 8.56 7.60 -33.66
N GLU A 146 9.27 6.73 -33.03
CA GLU A 146 8.85 6.12 -31.80
C GLU A 146 9.25 7.06 -30.66
N LEU A 147 8.27 7.54 -29.92
CA LEU A 147 8.49 8.49 -28.85
C LEU A 147 9.11 7.77 -27.64
N GLY A 148 10.05 8.42 -26.97
CA GLY A 148 10.61 7.92 -25.72
C GLY A 148 9.57 7.93 -24.59
N PHE A 149 9.69 6.99 -23.67
CA PHE A 149 9.02 7.07 -22.40
C PHE A 149 9.98 7.76 -21.44
N PRO A 150 9.74 9.03 -21.06
CA PRO A 150 10.61 9.65 -20.08
C PRO A 150 10.50 8.83 -18.80
N ILE A 151 11.63 8.36 -18.28
CA ILE A 151 11.74 7.88 -16.91
C ILE A 151 11.68 9.14 -16.04
N GLN A 152 10.53 9.80 -16.05
CA GLN A 152 10.34 10.99 -15.24
C GLN A 152 10.22 10.54 -13.80
N ASN A 153 11.15 10.96 -12.96
CA ASN A 153 11.06 11.12 -11.50
C ASN A 153 9.89 10.37 -10.84
N THR A 154 9.63 9.15 -11.31
CA THR A 154 8.55 8.32 -10.78
C THR A 154 9.10 7.62 -9.54
N ILE A 155 8.39 7.78 -8.46
CA ILE A 155 8.68 7.12 -7.20
C ILE A 155 7.73 5.94 -7.08
N GLN A 156 8.25 4.77 -6.76
CA GLN A 156 7.45 3.60 -6.42
C GLN A 156 7.75 3.16 -4.99
N ILE A 157 6.71 3.00 -4.19
CA ILE A 157 6.82 2.50 -2.83
C ILE A 157 6.23 1.09 -2.78
N PHE A 158 7.05 0.12 -2.45
CA PHE A 158 6.66 -1.27 -2.28
C PHE A 158 6.50 -1.59 -0.80
N LEU A 159 5.36 -2.18 -0.44
CA LEU A 159 5.11 -2.71 0.88
C LEU A 159 5.15 -4.24 0.84
N GLU A 160 6.07 -4.83 1.61
CA GLU A 160 6.07 -6.27 1.80
C GLU A 160 4.92 -6.69 2.70
N THR A 161 4.08 -7.59 2.21
CA THR A 161 2.96 -8.17 2.96
C THR A 161 3.23 -9.61 3.40
N GLY A 162 4.39 -10.14 3.04
CA GLY A 162 4.92 -11.40 3.53
C GLY A 162 5.78 -11.21 4.78
N VAL A 163 5.59 -12.01 5.82
CA VAL A 163 6.37 -11.98 7.07
C VAL A 163 7.47 -13.04 7.00
N GLY A 164 8.73 -12.62 7.17
CA GLY A 164 9.89 -13.49 6.94
C GLY A 164 10.15 -14.53 8.04
N ASN A 165 9.91 -14.19 9.31
CA ASN A 165 10.30 -15.04 10.44
C ASN A 165 9.23 -16.00 10.96
N GLY A 166 8.14 -16.21 10.22
CA GLY A 166 7.08 -17.15 10.59
C GLY A 166 6.23 -16.76 11.81
N GLN A 167 6.65 -15.76 12.56
CA GLN A 167 5.89 -15.20 13.68
C GLN A 167 5.39 -13.81 13.28
N ARG A 168 4.07 -13.65 13.28
CA ARG A 168 3.45 -12.34 12.99
C ARG A 168 3.70 -11.40 14.16
N ASP A 169 4.53 -10.41 13.94
CA ASP A 169 4.67 -9.27 14.85
C ASP A 169 3.74 -8.14 14.36
N TYR A 170 2.63 -7.97 15.07
CA TYR A 170 1.63 -6.99 14.68
C TYR A 170 2.10 -5.56 14.88
N ASP A 171 3.02 -5.33 15.81
CA ASP A 171 3.60 -3.99 16.03
C ASP A 171 4.53 -3.64 14.85
N CYS A 172 5.28 -4.60 14.32
CA CYS A 172 6.08 -4.41 13.11
C CYS A 172 5.19 -4.13 11.89
N ILE A 173 4.12 -4.91 11.70
CA ILE A 173 3.18 -4.71 10.60
C ILE A 173 2.52 -3.32 10.68
N ASP A 174 2.12 -2.90 11.86
CA ASP A 174 1.53 -1.59 12.11
C ASP A 174 2.50 -0.47 11.73
N THR A 175 3.76 -0.60 12.18
CA THR A 175 4.86 0.30 11.84
C THR A 175 5.12 0.38 10.33
N MET A 176 5.13 -0.76 9.62
CA MET A 176 5.31 -0.78 8.17
C MET A 176 4.19 -0.04 7.45
N LEU A 177 2.95 -0.19 7.92
CA LEU A 177 1.79 0.53 7.38
C LEU A 177 1.85 2.03 7.71
N GLU A 178 2.30 2.41 8.91
CA GLU A 178 2.53 3.80 9.29
C GLU A 178 3.56 4.47 8.38
N ILE A 179 4.69 3.80 8.13
CA ILE A 179 5.73 4.30 7.21
C ILE A 179 5.17 4.44 5.80
N PHE A 180 4.48 3.40 5.30
CA PHE A 180 3.96 3.37 3.94
C PHE A 180 2.97 4.51 3.66
N VAL A 181 2.04 4.74 4.57
CA VAL A 181 1.05 5.82 4.43
C VAL A 181 1.65 7.19 4.70
N SER A 182 2.56 7.32 5.69
CA SER A 182 3.22 8.60 6.01
C SER A 182 4.11 9.08 4.87
N PHE A 183 4.85 8.18 4.22
CA PHE A 183 5.68 8.52 3.07
C PHE A 183 4.82 8.94 1.87
N SER A 184 3.74 8.22 1.59
CA SER A 184 2.81 8.63 0.55
C SER A 184 2.22 10.01 0.83
N HIS A 185 1.79 10.27 2.06
CA HIS A 185 1.28 11.57 2.46
C HIS A 185 2.34 12.68 2.33
N ALA A 186 3.60 12.42 2.73
CA ALA A 186 4.70 13.38 2.59
C ALA A 186 4.99 13.72 1.11
N LEU A 187 4.99 12.73 0.22
CA LEU A 187 5.16 12.94 -1.22
C LEU A 187 4.01 13.76 -1.82
N CYS A 188 2.76 13.49 -1.44
CA CYS A 188 1.62 14.32 -1.86
C CYS A 188 1.79 15.77 -1.44
N ARG A 189 2.21 16.03 -0.20
CA ARG A 189 2.45 17.40 0.28
C ARG A 189 3.57 18.12 -0.46
N GLN A 190 4.52 17.38 -0.99
CA GLN A 190 5.63 17.91 -1.81
C GLN A 190 5.27 17.96 -3.30
N ASN A 191 4.03 17.59 -3.69
CA ASN A 191 3.56 17.49 -5.07
C ASN A 191 4.36 16.51 -5.94
N TYR A 192 4.83 15.40 -5.34
CA TYR A 192 5.45 14.29 -6.07
C TYR A 192 4.44 13.18 -6.33
N PRO A 193 3.99 13.00 -7.59
CA PRO A 193 3.19 11.84 -7.97
C PRO A 193 4.01 10.54 -7.78
N HIS A 194 3.38 9.50 -7.24
CA HIS A 194 4.05 8.26 -6.94
C HIS A 194 3.10 7.06 -7.07
N THR A 195 3.67 5.88 -7.07
CA THR A 195 2.90 4.63 -7.15
C THR A 195 3.11 3.81 -5.89
N LEU A 196 2.03 3.33 -5.29
CA LEU A 196 2.03 2.43 -4.16
C LEU A 196 1.76 1.01 -4.64
N VAL A 197 2.58 0.06 -4.19
CA VAL A 197 2.50 -1.34 -4.63
C VAL A 197 2.55 -2.27 -3.42
N TRP A 198 1.60 -3.21 -3.35
CA TRP A 198 1.62 -4.32 -2.39
C TRP A 198 0.92 -5.56 -2.98
N TYR A 199 1.09 -6.71 -2.34
CA TYR A 199 0.39 -7.92 -2.72
C TYR A 199 -0.81 -8.16 -1.81
N SER A 200 -2.01 -8.30 -2.39
CA SER A 200 -3.22 -8.66 -1.64
C SER A 200 -3.51 -10.14 -1.79
N THR A 201 -3.44 -10.87 -0.68
CA THR A 201 -3.77 -12.31 -0.66
C THR A 201 -5.27 -12.56 -0.82
N GLU A 202 -6.10 -11.64 -0.35
CA GLU A 202 -7.56 -11.76 -0.42
C GLU A 202 -8.08 -11.63 -1.84
N GLU A 203 -7.53 -10.68 -2.60
CA GLU A 203 -7.89 -10.47 -3.98
C GLU A 203 -6.99 -11.25 -4.96
N GLY A 204 -5.94 -11.91 -4.44
CA GLY A 204 -5.08 -12.83 -5.17
C GLY A 204 -4.21 -12.16 -6.23
N GLY A 205 -3.63 -10.97 -5.95
CA GLY A 205 -2.80 -10.28 -6.93
C GLY A 205 -2.09 -9.04 -6.41
N LEU A 206 -1.21 -8.51 -7.24
CA LEU A 206 -0.55 -7.24 -7.00
C LEU A 206 -1.57 -6.09 -7.10
N LYS A 207 -1.49 -5.19 -6.14
CA LYS A 207 -2.21 -3.93 -6.12
C LYS A 207 -1.24 -2.81 -6.46
N GLU A 208 -1.63 -1.99 -7.40
CA GLU A 208 -0.85 -0.86 -7.87
C GLU A 208 -1.78 0.36 -7.95
N PHE A 209 -1.48 1.40 -7.15
CA PHE A 209 -2.25 2.62 -7.09
C PHE A 209 -1.36 3.82 -7.39
N TYR A 210 -1.77 4.59 -8.38
CA TYR A 210 -1.12 5.85 -8.72
C TYR A 210 -1.72 6.98 -7.90
N ILE A 211 -0.88 7.69 -7.17
CA ILE A 211 -1.25 8.73 -6.21
C ILE A 211 -0.78 10.08 -6.72
N GLN A 212 -1.71 11.01 -6.81
CA GLN A 212 -1.43 12.42 -7.15
C GLN A 212 -1.84 13.37 -6.02
N GLU A 213 -2.94 13.06 -5.35
CA GLU A 213 -3.52 13.90 -4.30
C GLU A 213 -3.75 13.08 -3.02
N GLU A 214 -3.85 13.77 -1.88
CA GLU A 214 -4.15 13.10 -0.60
C GLU A 214 -5.49 12.32 -0.62
N SER A 215 -6.46 12.77 -1.45
CA SER A 215 -7.73 12.07 -1.64
C SER A 215 -7.57 10.64 -2.17
N ASP A 216 -6.54 10.40 -2.98
CA ASP A 216 -6.29 9.08 -3.57
C ASP A 216 -5.85 8.08 -2.50
N ILE A 217 -5.11 8.56 -1.48
CA ILE A 217 -4.70 7.73 -0.34
C ILE A 217 -5.93 7.18 0.40
N PHE A 218 -6.95 8.00 0.62
CA PHE A 218 -8.17 7.55 1.31
C PHE A 218 -8.92 6.45 0.55
N GLN A 219 -8.87 6.47 -0.78
CA GLN A 219 -9.55 5.47 -1.61
C GLN A 219 -8.90 4.07 -1.49
N LEU A 220 -7.58 4.01 -1.32
CA LEU A 220 -6.86 2.74 -1.21
C LEU A 220 -6.89 2.14 0.20
N LEU A 221 -7.16 2.94 1.25
CA LEU A 221 -7.05 2.48 2.64
C LEU A 221 -7.95 1.29 2.95
N ASP A 222 -9.15 1.20 2.36
CA ASP A 222 -10.02 0.04 2.58
C ASP A 222 -9.41 -1.24 2.03
N SER A 223 -8.79 -1.20 0.84
CA SER A 223 -8.10 -2.34 0.24
C SER A 223 -6.82 -2.69 1.00
N LEU A 224 -6.01 -1.69 1.36
CA LEU A 224 -4.77 -1.88 2.11
C LEU A 224 -5.01 -2.51 3.48
N LEU A 225 -5.93 -1.93 4.27
CA LEU A 225 -6.22 -2.37 5.64
C LEU A 225 -7.09 -3.66 5.69
N SER A 226 -7.58 -4.12 4.55
CA SER A 226 -8.22 -5.43 4.41
C SER A 226 -7.21 -6.53 4.09
N THR A 227 -5.99 -6.18 3.66
CA THR A 227 -4.95 -7.15 3.30
C THR A 227 -4.45 -7.89 4.53
N THR A 228 -4.36 -9.22 4.44
CA THR A 228 -3.78 -10.05 5.51
C THR A 228 -2.31 -10.30 5.24
N PHE A 229 -1.48 -10.09 6.24
CA PHE A 229 -0.06 -10.45 6.19
C PHE A 229 0.11 -11.94 6.42
N GLN A 230 0.79 -12.62 5.53
CA GLN A 230 0.99 -14.06 5.57
C GLN A 230 2.47 -14.40 5.62
N MET A 231 2.78 -15.69 5.85
CA MET A 231 4.15 -16.18 5.75
C MET A 231 4.69 -15.89 4.35
N ARG A 232 5.89 -15.33 4.28
CA ARG A 232 6.53 -14.94 3.03
C ARG A 232 6.96 -16.16 2.23
N GLU A 233 6.35 -16.38 1.10
CA GLU A 233 6.76 -17.39 0.12
C GLU A 233 7.65 -16.74 -0.95
N GLU A 234 7.33 -15.53 -1.33
CA GLU A 234 8.01 -14.75 -2.35
C GLU A 234 7.82 -13.26 -2.08
N SER A 235 8.87 -12.45 -2.30
CA SER A 235 8.80 -11.01 -2.07
C SER A 235 7.87 -10.30 -3.06
N VAL A 236 7.30 -9.17 -2.64
CA VAL A 236 6.44 -8.35 -3.50
C VAL A 236 7.19 -7.86 -4.74
N ILE A 237 8.49 -7.57 -4.62
CA ILE A 237 9.35 -7.17 -5.73
C ILE A 237 9.49 -8.30 -6.75
N SER A 238 9.80 -9.53 -6.30
CA SER A 238 9.93 -10.70 -7.18
C SER A 238 8.63 -10.98 -7.93
N ARG A 239 7.49 -10.87 -7.25
CA ARG A 239 6.16 -11.01 -7.88
C ARG A 239 5.92 -9.93 -8.91
N TYR A 240 6.26 -8.68 -8.59
CA TYR A 240 6.10 -7.56 -9.50
C TYR A 240 6.93 -7.73 -10.78
N LEU A 241 8.20 -8.13 -10.64
CA LEU A 241 9.08 -8.39 -11.79
C LEU A 241 8.59 -9.53 -12.68
N LYS A 242 7.99 -10.58 -12.09
CA LYS A 242 7.40 -11.68 -12.86
C LYS A 242 6.18 -11.23 -13.67
N GLU A 243 5.34 -10.37 -13.13
CA GLU A 243 4.12 -9.93 -13.81
C GLU A 243 4.38 -8.78 -14.81
N ARG A 244 5.28 -7.86 -14.49
CA ARG A 244 5.51 -6.64 -15.26
C ARG A 244 6.79 -6.67 -16.10
N HIS A 245 7.71 -7.61 -15.84
CA HIS A 245 9.00 -7.79 -16.52
C HIS A 245 9.98 -6.63 -16.42
N ASP A 246 9.52 -5.44 -16.01
CA ASP A 246 10.37 -4.25 -15.89
C ASP A 246 9.81 -3.26 -14.88
N ILE A 247 10.69 -2.65 -14.10
CA ILE A 247 10.38 -1.54 -13.19
C ILE A 247 11.02 -0.29 -13.76
N SER A 248 10.21 0.67 -14.17
CA SER A 248 10.66 1.96 -14.69
C SER A 248 10.34 3.07 -13.68
N ALA A 249 11.04 3.07 -12.54
CA ALA A 249 10.95 4.12 -11.54
C ALA A 249 12.34 4.68 -11.28
N ALA A 250 12.46 6.01 -11.13
CA ALA A 250 13.73 6.63 -10.77
C ALA A 250 14.11 6.27 -9.33
N HIS A 251 13.10 6.21 -8.45
CA HIS A 251 13.26 5.86 -7.04
C HIS A 251 12.34 4.73 -6.64
N ILE A 252 12.90 3.78 -5.92
CA ILE A 252 12.17 2.68 -5.32
C ILE A 252 12.40 2.73 -3.81
N VAL A 253 11.30 2.79 -3.06
CA VAL A 253 11.32 2.61 -1.61
C VAL A 253 10.70 1.26 -1.30
N TYR A 254 11.44 0.39 -0.64
CA TYR A 254 10.99 -0.95 -0.26
C TYR A 254 10.89 -1.07 1.24
N ILE A 255 9.69 -1.27 1.76
CA ILE A 255 9.39 -1.38 3.18
C ILE A 255 9.17 -2.86 3.50
N THR A 256 9.99 -3.41 4.39
CA THR A 256 9.99 -4.85 4.71
C THR A 256 10.38 -5.11 6.17
N ASP A 257 9.99 -6.27 6.70
CA ASP A 257 10.44 -6.76 8.00
C ASP A 257 11.83 -7.42 7.92
N THR A 258 12.10 -8.11 6.82
CA THR A 258 13.36 -8.82 6.56
C THR A 258 13.84 -8.48 5.16
N PHE A 259 15.16 -8.38 4.99
CA PHE A 259 15.78 -8.00 3.72
C PHE A 259 16.83 -9.01 3.27
N GLU A 260 16.75 -9.41 2.02
CA GLU A 260 17.76 -10.19 1.32
C GLU A 260 18.26 -9.39 0.11
N GLU A 261 19.58 -9.25 -0.02
CA GLU A 261 20.19 -8.41 -1.06
C GLU A 261 19.79 -8.85 -2.49
N GLU A 262 19.62 -10.15 -2.68
CA GLU A 262 19.23 -10.73 -3.97
C GLU A 262 17.90 -10.18 -4.52
N GLU A 263 17.03 -9.69 -3.66
CA GLU A 263 15.71 -9.15 -4.04
C GLU A 263 15.81 -7.81 -4.76
N VAL A 264 16.78 -6.98 -4.40
CA VAL A 264 16.92 -5.62 -4.95
C VAL A 264 17.95 -5.53 -6.07
N VAL A 265 18.81 -6.53 -6.24
CA VAL A 265 19.80 -6.59 -7.32
C VAL A 265 19.18 -6.30 -8.70
N PRO A 266 18.02 -6.86 -9.08
CA PRO A 266 17.41 -6.57 -10.37
C PRO A 266 16.97 -5.13 -10.55
N LEU A 267 16.74 -4.37 -9.45
CA LEU A 267 16.25 -3.00 -9.46
C LEU A 267 17.36 -1.97 -9.62
N MET A 268 18.59 -2.33 -9.23
CA MET A 268 19.73 -1.41 -9.17
C MET A 268 20.20 -0.90 -10.55
N TRP A 269 19.79 -1.58 -11.62
CA TRP A 269 20.25 -1.22 -12.97
C TRP A 269 19.65 0.10 -13.46
N ASN A 270 18.42 0.42 -13.04
CA ASN A 270 17.67 1.56 -13.57
C ASN A 270 17.10 2.48 -12.48
N SER A 271 17.30 2.18 -11.21
CA SER A 271 16.62 2.86 -10.10
C SER A 271 17.55 3.06 -8.91
N CYS A 272 17.37 4.18 -8.21
CA CYS A 272 17.88 4.31 -6.84
C CYS A 272 16.97 3.53 -5.90
N VAL A 273 17.53 2.65 -5.08
CA VAL A 273 16.76 1.80 -4.19
C VAL A 273 17.04 2.16 -2.74
N THR A 274 15.99 2.45 -1.99
CA THR A 274 16.05 2.63 -0.53
C THR A 274 15.22 1.54 0.13
N VAL A 275 15.88 0.72 0.93
CA VAL A 275 15.24 -0.35 1.70
C VAL A 275 15.05 0.12 3.13
N LEU A 276 13.83 0.08 3.61
CA LEU A 276 13.46 0.32 5.00
C LEU A 276 13.15 -1.02 5.66
N LYS A 277 14.00 -1.44 6.61
CA LYS A 277 13.82 -2.72 7.29
C LYS A 277 13.68 -2.56 8.80
N ASP A 278 12.98 -3.50 9.46
CA ASP A 278 12.91 -3.56 10.92
C ASP A 278 14.32 -3.78 11.53
N GLY A 279 14.76 -2.86 12.38
CA GLY A 279 16.06 -2.89 13.05
C GLY A 279 16.25 -4.09 13.98
N ARG A 280 15.17 -4.74 14.43
CA ARG A 280 15.23 -5.96 15.26
C ARG A 280 15.68 -7.19 14.46
N SER A 281 15.64 -7.14 13.14
CA SER A 281 15.96 -8.26 12.24
C SER A 281 17.42 -8.27 11.77
N GLY A 282 18.40 -7.98 12.59
CA GLY A 282 19.82 -8.15 12.27
C GLY A 282 20.65 -6.84 12.30
N SER A 283 21.94 -6.91 12.05
CA SER A 283 22.97 -5.89 12.30
C SER A 283 22.57 -4.43 12.01
N GLU A 284 22.83 -3.57 13.00
CA GLU A 284 22.58 -2.13 13.06
C GLU A 284 23.41 -1.26 12.09
N GLN A 285 23.81 -1.74 10.94
CA GLN A 285 24.61 -0.93 10.03
C GLN A 285 23.76 -0.39 8.88
N GLU A 286 23.67 0.94 8.79
CA GLU A 286 23.39 1.62 7.52
C GLU A 286 24.42 1.12 6.50
N GLN A 287 24.00 0.22 5.63
CA GLN A 287 24.85 -0.26 4.57
C GLN A 287 24.60 0.64 3.36
N ARG A 288 25.50 1.60 3.16
CA ARG A 288 25.51 2.44 1.94
C ARG A 288 26.41 1.79 0.90
N ASP A 289 25.84 1.06 0.01
CA ASP A 289 26.50 0.69 -1.25
C ASP A 289 26.21 1.78 -2.30
N THR A 290 27.01 1.81 -3.35
CA THR A 290 26.85 2.81 -4.45
C THR A 290 25.50 2.67 -5.16
N ALA A 291 24.85 1.52 -5.09
CA ALA A 291 23.64 1.19 -5.82
C ALA A 291 22.36 1.20 -4.98
N TYR A 292 22.43 0.98 -3.67
CA TYR A 292 21.24 0.99 -2.80
C TYR A 292 21.58 1.45 -1.38
N THR A 293 20.57 1.87 -0.64
CA THR A 293 20.69 2.28 0.76
C THR A 293 19.75 1.44 1.61
N VAL A 294 20.27 0.85 2.69
CA VAL A 294 19.45 0.15 3.69
C VAL A 294 19.39 0.98 4.95
N ILE A 295 18.20 1.27 5.42
CA ILE A 295 17.93 2.04 6.63
C ILE A 295 17.13 1.14 7.57
N ALA A 296 17.68 0.90 8.75
CA ALA A 296 16.96 0.21 9.80
C ALA A 296 16.06 1.20 10.55
N TYR A 297 14.82 0.83 10.82
CA TYR A 297 13.89 1.60 11.64
C TYR A 297 13.48 0.83 12.89
N HIS A 298 13.15 1.56 13.95
CA HIS A 298 12.63 0.99 15.18
C HIS A 298 11.26 1.56 15.49
N THR A 299 10.32 0.72 15.87
CA THR A 299 8.92 1.10 16.15
C THR A 299 8.80 2.26 17.16
N GLN A 300 9.73 2.36 18.10
CA GLN A 300 9.68 3.38 19.15
C GLN A 300 10.25 4.74 18.72
N ASP A 301 11.10 4.78 17.71
CA ASP A 301 11.91 5.95 17.34
C ASP A 301 11.66 6.46 15.91
N LEU A 302 10.58 6.01 15.26
CA LEU A 302 10.25 6.33 13.86
C LEU A 302 10.36 7.81 13.49
N ARG A 303 9.88 8.70 14.38
CA ARG A 303 9.91 10.15 14.13
C ARG A 303 11.31 10.73 14.13
N GLN A 304 12.23 10.11 14.84
CA GLN A 304 13.63 10.55 14.91
C GLN A 304 14.43 9.95 13.75
N GLU A 305 14.20 8.68 13.43
CA GLU A 305 14.96 7.96 12.41
C GLU A 305 14.49 8.29 10.99
N LEU A 306 13.19 8.48 10.79
CA LEU A 306 12.58 8.70 9.48
C LEU A 306 11.97 10.10 9.30
N GLY A 307 12.19 11.03 10.23
CA GLY A 307 11.66 12.39 10.15
C GLY A 307 12.25 13.22 8.99
N GLU A 308 13.52 13.02 8.67
CA GLU A 308 14.18 13.59 7.49
C GLU A 308 14.97 12.48 6.80
N LEU A 309 14.56 12.14 5.61
CA LEU A 309 15.17 11.04 4.85
C LEU A 309 15.56 11.51 3.45
N SER A 310 16.81 11.25 3.08
CA SER A 310 17.29 11.42 1.70
C SER A 310 17.13 10.09 0.96
N ILE A 311 16.26 10.06 -0.06
CA ILE A 311 15.96 8.89 -0.90
C ILE A 311 16.36 9.13 -2.34
#